data_1b371e26c58b53b90d3a93ab131b069c
#
_entry.id   1b371e26c58b53b90d3a93ab131b069c
#
_cell.length_a   1.000
_cell.length_b   1.000
_cell.length_c   1.000
_cell.angle_alpha   90.00
_cell.angle_beta   90.00
_cell.angle_gamma   90.00
#
_symmetry.space_group_name_H-M   'P 1'
#
loop_
_entity.id
_entity.type
_entity.pdbx_description
1 polymer ?
#
loop_
_entity_poly.entity_id
_entity_poly.type
_entity_poly.pdbx_seq_one_letter_code
_entity_poly.pdbx_strand_id
1 'polypeptide(L)'
;YFGRESMLNEILDSMLPELTNQAIDEKDLDAVGLPNIEMEELDPFQFSATVPLRPEVDLGGYSEIRIDKDQPQIEDDAIDSRIEQLRLSVATWEPSERPVEMGDMITAQIKGTVGKKTIFNESDAVYLVNEEIGRPFPGFSEKLVGMEADKPSQFDLSIPEDFADPDLANQDASFDVTIKDIKARVLPEIDDAFAKGIGEGYETLSDLKEEVQNNMTLLGCTNV
;
A
#
# COMPACT_ATOMS: atom_id res chain seq x y z
N TYR A 1 19.07 -20.87 -71.83
CA TYR A 1 18.94 -22.32 -71.58
C TYR A 1 18.70 -22.49 -70.08
N PHE A 2 17.49 -22.66 -69.71
CA PHE A 2 17.16 -23.11 -68.33
C PHE A 2 17.53 -24.57 -68.26
N GLY A 3 18.49 -24.94 -67.38
CA GLY A 3 18.87 -26.30 -67.19
C GLY A 3 17.70 -27.11 -66.64
N ARG A 4 17.64 -28.44 -66.95
CA ARG A 4 16.60 -29.35 -66.50
C ARG A 4 16.42 -29.34 -64.97
N GLU A 5 17.50 -29.13 -64.24
CA GLU A 5 17.51 -28.99 -62.79
C GLU A 5 16.79 -27.75 -62.26
N SER A 6 16.91 -26.58 -62.97
CA SER A 6 16.23 -25.34 -62.57
C SER A 6 14.72 -25.45 -62.76
N MET A 7 14.27 -26.10 -63.83
CA MET A 7 12.83 -26.35 -64.05
C MET A 7 12.27 -27.34 -63.01
N LEU A 8 13.03 -28.37 -62.65
CA LEU A 8 12.64 -29.32 -61.64
C LEU A 8 12.46 -28.66 -60.27
N ASN A 9 13.40 -27.80 -59.86
CA ASN A 9 13.33 -27.10 -58.59
C ASN A 9 12.13 -26.15 -58.54
N GLU A 10 11.82 -25.43 -59.62
CA GLU A 10 10.64 -24.54 -59.70
C GLU A 10 9.29 -25.30 -59.57
N ILE A 11 9.21 -26.52 -60.17
CA ILE A 11 8.05 -27.35 -60.06
C ILE A 11 7.94 -27.92 -58.63
N LEU A 12 9.06 -28.35 -58.04
CA LEU A 12 9.07 -28.91 -56.69
C LEU A 12 8.70 -27.84 -55.65
N ASP A 13 9.21 -26.61 -55.76
CA ASP A 13 8.88 -25.51 -54.87
C ASP A 13 7.37 -25.16 -54.86
N SER A 14 6.67 -25.40 -55.99
CA SER A 14 5.23 -25.20 -56.08
C SER A 14 4.40 -26.40 -55.63
N MET A 15 4.91 -27.65 -55.84
CA MET A 15 4.15 -28.86 -55.56
C MET A 15 4.34 -29.33 -54.10
N LEU A 16 5.50 -29.13 -53.47
CA LEU A 16 5.76 -29.61 -52.14
C LEU A 16 4.84 -29.03 -51.06
N PRO A 17 4.55 -27.72 -51.05
CA PRO A 17 3.57 -27.14 -50.12
C PRO A 17 2.14 -27.73 -50.35
N GLU A 18 1.75 -27.93 -51.59
CA GLU A 18 0.40 -28.42 -51.93
C GLU A 18 0.24 -29.85 -51.48
N LEU A 19 1.17 -30.73 -51.75
CA LEU A 19 1.20 -32.13 -51.30
C LEU A 19 1.27 -32.23 -49.76
N THR A 20 2.04 -31.34 -49.13
CA THR A 20 2.10 -31.34 -47.68
C THR A 20 0.80 -30.91 -47.04
N ASN A 21 0.14 -29.89 -47.57
CA ASN A 21 -1.19 -29.47 -47.10
C ASN A 21 -2.22 -30.56 -47.30
N GLN A 22 -2.22 -31.24 -48.46
CA GLN A 22 -3.11 -32.36 -48.70
C GLN A 22 -2.90 -33.51 -47.70
N ALA A 23 -1.61 -33.81 -47.35
CA ALA A 23 -1.29 -34.85 -46.38
C ALA A 23 -1.73 -34.44 -44.93
N ILE A 24 -1.65 -33.15 -44.59
CA ILE A 24 -2.13 -32.61 -43.31
C ILE A 24 -3.65 -32.79 -43.22
N ASP A 25 -4.36 -32.43 -44.30
CA ASP A 25 -5.82 -32.54 -44.37
C ASP A 25 -6.29 -34.00 -44.36
N GLU A 26 -5.62 -34.90 -45.13
CA GLU A 26 -5.94 -36.35 -45.15
C GLU A 26 -5.74 -37.03 -43.78
N LYS A 27 -4.79 -36.54 -42.98
CA LYS A 27 -4.49 -37.09 -41.66
C LYS A 27 -5.20 -36.36 -40.52
N ASP A 28 -6.00 -35.36 -40.84
CA ASP A 28 -6.74 -34.52 -39.86
C ASP A 28 -5.84 -33.98 -38.74
N LEU A 29 -4.66 -33.43 -39.16
CA LEU A 29 -3.68 -32.94 -38.21
C LEU A 29 -3.92 -31.47 -37.86
N ASP A 30 -4.00 -31.13 -36.55
CA ASP A 30 -4.11 -29.74 -36.05
C ASP A 30 -2.74 -29.07 -36.07
N ALA A 31 -2.31 -28.61 -37.27
CA ALA A 31 -1.03 -27.94 -37.47
C ALA A 31 -1.08 -26.51 -36.95
N VAL A 32 -0.11 -26.13 -36.10
CA VAL A 32 0.00 -24.78 -35.50
C VAL A 32 1.12 -23.91 -36.09
N GLY A 33 1.86 -24.44 -37.08
CA GLY A 33 2.96 -23.72 -37.72
C GLY A 33 3.25 -24.22 -39.14
N LEU A 34 4.19 -23.56 -39.81
CA LEU A 34 4.63 -23.97 -41.14
C LEU A 34 5.39 -25.29 -41.05
N PRO A 35 5.10 -26.24 -41.94
CA PRO A 35 5.82 -27.50 -42.03
C PRO A 35 7.28 -27.27 -42.48
N ASN A 36 8.20 -27.99 -41.88
CA ASN A 36 9.57 -28.08 -42.41
C ASN A 36 9.64 -29.25 -43.39
N ILE A 37 9.94 -28.94 -44.65
CA ILE A 37 9.96 -29.90 -45.74
C ILE A 37 11.42 -30.21 -46.12
N GLU A 38 11.80 -31.47 -46.09
CA GLU A 38 13.12 -31.95 -46.45
C GLU A 38 13.02 -32.94 -47.61
N MET A 39 13.78 -32.74 -48.67
CA MET A 39 13.79 -33.64 -49.81
C MET A 39 14.80 -34.77 -49.52
N GLU A 40 14.34 -36.01 -49.65
CA GLU A 40 15.15 -37.18 -49.40
C GLU A 40 15.75 -37.76 -50.68
N GLU A 41 14.91 -38.05 -51.71
CA GLU A 41 15.34 -38.61 -53.00
C GLU A 41 14.57 -37.97 -54.16
N LEU A 42 15.23 -37.89 -55.31
CA LEU A 42 14.61 -37.35 -56.53
C LEU A 42 14.07 -38.45 -57.47
N ASP A 43 14.61 -39.66 -57.41
CA ASP A 43 14.17 -40.79 -58.23
C ASP A 43 14.34 -42.15 -57.46
N PRO A 44 13.30 -42.75 -56.85
CA PRO A 44 11.94 -42.22 -56.83
C PRO A 44 11.79 -40.96 -55.98
N PHE A 45 10.86 -40.04 -56.36
CA PHE A 45 10.63 -38.84 -55.61
C PHE A 45 10.09 -39.10 -54.20
N GLN A 46 10.88 -38.68 -53.19
CA GLN A 46 10.56 -38.82 -51.76
C GLN A 46 10.91 -37.57 -51.02
N PHE A 47 10.00 -37.13 -50.16
CA PHE A 47 10.21 -36.02 -49.26
C PHE A 47 9.59 -36.31 -47.88
N SER A 48 10.16 -35.71 -46.84
CA SER A 48 9.59 -35.72 -45.49
C SER A 48 9.13 -34.31 -45.10
N ALA A 49 8.02 -34.23 -44.41
CA ALA A 49 7.50 -32.99 -43.86
C ALA A 49 7.25 -33.12 -42.36
N THR A 50 7.94 -32.31 -41.58
CA THR A 50 7.77 -32.23 -40.12
C THR A 50 6.79 -31.13 -39.81
N VAL A 51 5.63 -31.47 -39.26
CA VAL A 51 4.55 -30.57 -38.96
C VAL A 51 4.45 -30.36 -37.44
N PRO A 52 4.55 -29.13 -36.93
CA PRO A 52 4.31 -28.85 -35.52
C PRO A 52 2.82 -28.94 -35.23
N LEU A 53 2.45 -29.83 -34.31
CA LEU A 53 1.08 -30.02 -33.87
C LEU A 53 0.81 -29.22 -32.58
N ARG A 54 -0.47 -28.95 -32.32
CA ARG A 54 -0.86 -28.35 -31.04
C ARG A 54 -0.50 -29.28 -29.89
N PRO A 55 0.21 -28.78 -28.84
CA PRO A 55 0.52 -29.60 -27.70
C PRO A 55 -0.75 -29.96 -26.92
N GLU A 56 -0.91 -31.21 -26.58
CA GLU A 56 -1.91 -31.64 -25.60
C GLU A 56 -1.37 -31.40 -24.19
N VAL A 57 -2.11 -30.64 -23.39
CA VAL A 57 -1.74 -30.35 -22.01
C VAL A 57 -2.55 -31.24 -21.08
N ASP A 58 -1.91 -32.20 -20.47
CA ASP A 58 -2.51 -32.95 -19.36
C ASP A 58 -2.30 -32.15 -18.07
N LEU A 59 -3.38 -31.63 -17.52
CA LEU A 59 -3.36 -30.89 -16.25
C LEU A 59 -3.21 -31.81 -15.03
N GLY A 60 -3.22 -33.13 -15.24
CA GLY A 60 -3.16 -34.11 -14.16
C GLY A 60 -4.29 -33.96 -13.14
N GLY A 61 -4.04 -34.34 -11.92
CA GLY A 61 -5.03 -34.29 -10.83
C GLY A 61 -5.16 -32.93 -10.13
N TYR A 62 -5.00 -31.81 -10.84
CA TYR A 62 -5.00 -30.47 -10.21
C TYR A 62 -6.28 -30.18 -9.39
N SER A 63 -7.43 -30.75 -9.78
CA SER A 63 -8.69 -30.60 -9.05
C SER A 63 -8.73 -31.34 -7.70
N GLU A 64 -7.78 -32.27 -7.49
CA GLU A 64 -7.64 -33.01 -6.23
C GLU A 64 -6.66 -32.36 -5.26
N ILE A 65 -5.90 -31.37 -5.73
CA ILE A 65 -4.98 -30.63 -4.88
C ILE A 65 -5.81 -29.90 -3.81
N ARG A 66 -5.50 -30.17 -2.56
CA ARG A 66 -6.04 -29.47 -1.40
C ARG A 66 -4.87 -28.86 -0.65
N ILE A 67 -4.99 -27.56 -0.43
CA ILE A 67 -4.06 -26.80 0.41
C ILE A 67 -4.84 -26.37 1.62
N ASP A 68 -4.35 -26.76 2.80
CA ASP A 68 -4.91 -26.26 4.04
C ASP A 68 -4.68 -24.75 4.11
N LYS A 69 -5.76 -24.00 4.34
CA LYS A 69 -5.67 -22.56 4.51
C LYS A 69 -5.12 -22.28 5.91
N ASP A 70 -3.89 -21.78 5.99
CA ASP A 70 -3.36 -21.24 7.22
C ASP A 70 -4.27 -20.06 7.67
N GLN A 71 -4.93 -20.22 8.79
CA GLN A 71 -5.67 -19.13 9.40
C GLN A 71 -4.65 -18.30 10.21
N PRO A 72 -4.46 -17.00 9.87
CA PRO A 72 -3.63 -16.15 10.69
C PRO A 72 -4.20 -16.10 12.10
N GLN A 73 -3.39 -16.47 13.09
CA GLN A 73 -3.76 -16.30 14.49
C GLN A 73 -3.56 -14.83 14.84
N ILE A 74 -4.67 -14.14 15.08
CA ILE A 74 -4.65 -12.75 15.53
C ILE A 74 -4.59 -12.79 17.05
N GLU A 75 -3.55 -12.18 17.60
CA GLU A 75 -3.40 -12.04 19.05
C GLU A 75 -4.43 -11.04 19.59
N ASP A 76 -4.94 -11.28 20.80
CA ASP A 76 -5.93 -10.41 21.44
C ASP A 76 -5.42 -8.97 21.59
N ASP A 77 -4.13 -8.80 21.84
CA ASP A 77 -3.47 -7.48 21.92
C ASP A 77 -3.60 -6.66 20.62
N ALA A 78 -3.62 -7.32 19.47
CA ALA A 78 -3.81 -6.63 18.18
C ALA A 78 -5.25 -6.15 18.00
N ILE A 79 -6.23 -6.92 18.49
CA ILE A 79 -7.65 -6.53 18.48
C ILE A 79 -7.87 -5.34 19.42
N ASP A 80 -7.33 -5.41 20.64
CA ASP A 80 -7.47 -4.33 21.62
C ASP A 80 -6.77 -3.05 21.14
N SER A 81 -5.61 -3.16 20.50
CA SER A 81 -4.92 -2.03 19.87
C SER A 81 -5.78 -1.38 18.76
N ARG A 82 -6.48 -2.18 17.95
CA ARG A 82 -7.37 -1.67 16.91
C ARG A 82 -8.59 -0.96 17.49
N ILE A 83 -9.16 -1.49 18.56
CA ILE A 83 -10.27 -0.86 19.28
C ILE A 83 -9.85 0.48 19.89
N GLU A 84 -8.63 0.55 20.44
CA GLU A 84 -8.10 1.82 20.96
C GLU A 84 -7.90 2.86 19.85
N GLN A 85 -7.46 2.44 18.66
CA GLN A 85 -7.40 3.33 17.49
C GLN A 85 -8.80 3.85 17.08
N LEU A 86 -9.82 2.98 17.10
CA LEU A 86 -11.20 3.40 16.86
C LEU A 86 -11.69 4.38 17.92
N ARG A 87 -11.38 4.13 19.20
CA ARG A 87 -11.67 5.02 20.31
C ARG A 87 -11.07 6.40 20.13
N LEU A 88 -9.81 6.45 19.70
CA LEU A 88 -9.10 7.70 19.40
C LEU A 88 -9.76 8.46 18.23
N SER A 89 -10.30 7.75 17.24
CA SER A 89 -10.94 8.38 16.06
C SER A 89 -12.27 9.07 16.37
N VAL A 90 -12.98 8.62 17.41
CA VAL A 90 -14.26 9.19 17.84
C VAL A 90 -14.14 10.07 19.10
N ALA A 91 -12.90 10.39 19.49
CA ALA A 91 -12.64 11.28 20.60
C ALA A 91 -13.31 12.66 20.37
N THR A 92 -13.88 13.22 21.43
CA THR A 92 -14.41 14.58 21.43
C THR A 92 -13.42 15.55 22.08
N TRP A 93 -13.60 16.83 21.83
CA TRP A 93 -12.74 17.88 22.34
C TRP A 93 -13.55 18.80 23.25
N GLU A 94 -13.13 18.91 24.51
CA GLU A 94 -13.78 19.78 25.49
C GLU A 94 -12.83 20.89 25.95
N PRO A 95 -13.31 22.12 26.11
CA PRO A 95 -12.50 23.22 26.67
C PRO A 95 -11.96 22.84 28.04
N SER A 96 -10.71 23.17 28.28
CA SER A 96 -10.02 22.85 29.55
C SER A 96 -9.24 24.08 30.06
N GLU A 97 -9.32 24.30 31.38
CA GLU A 97 -8.56 25.37 32.06
C GLU A 97 -7.27 24.84 32.74
N ARG A 98 -7.01 23.50 32.63
CA ARG A 98 -5.78 22.92 33.17
C ARG A 98 -4.59 23.25 32.24
N PRO A 99 -3.34 23.13 32.77
CA PRO A 99 -2.15 23.19 31.92
C PRO A 99 -2.21 22.16 30.78
N VAL A 100 -1.55 22.48 29.68
CA VAL A 100 -1.46 21.62 28.51
C VAL A 100 -0.86 20.27 28.83
N GLU A 101 -1.51 19.22 28.37
CA GLU A 101 -1.02 17.85 28.44
C GLU A 101 -0.80 17.27 27.02
N MET A 102 -0.06 16.17 26.98
CA MET A 102 0.12 15.44 25.74
C MET A 102 -1.22 14.90 25.22
N GLY A 103 -1.50 15.10 23.94
CA GLY A 103 -2.77 14.72 23.32
C GLY A 103 -3.82 15.83 23.29
N ASP A 104 -3.57 16.98 23.88
CA ASP A 104 -4.48 18.14 23.81
C ASP A 104 -4.42 18.85 22.45
N MET A 105 -5.50 19.49 22.08
CA MET A 105 -5.55 20.41 20.95
C MET A 105 -5.52 21.84 21.51
N ILE A 106 -4.55 22.62 21.08
CA ILE A 106 -4.41 24.01 21.51
C ILE A 106 -4.61 24.97 20.36
N THR A 107 -5.11 26.15 20.66
CA THR A 107 -5.03 27.30 19.77
C THR A 107 -4.03 28.29 20.35
N ALA A 108 -2.99 28.60 19.60
CA ALA A 108 -1.90 29.41 20.10
C ALA A 108 -1.43 30.46 19.09
N GLN A 109 -0.91 31.55 19.63
CA GLN A 109 -0.05 32.46 18.88
C GLN A 109 1.38 31.94 19.01
N ILE A 110 2.03 31.67 17.88
CA ILE A 110 3.37 31.13 17.85
C ILE A 110 4.25 31.99 16.94
N LYS A 111 5.35 32.47 17.48
CA LYS A 111 6.37 33.20 16.75
C LYS A 111 7.71 32.53 16.95
N GLY A 112 8.31 32.06 15.86
CA GLY A 112 9.63 31.42 15.84
C GLY A 112 10.65 32.31 15.13
N THR A 113 11.83 32.45 15.72
CA THR A 113 12.94 33.23 15.16
C THR A 113 14.25 32.44 15.23
N VAL A 114 15.07 32.57 14.18
CA VAL A 114 16.46 32.10 14.16
C VAL A 114 17.37 33.33 13.99
N GLY A 115 18.12 33.69 15.02
CA GLY A 115 18.86 34.93 15.05
C GLY A 115 17.95 36.16 14.88
N LYS A 116 18.04 36.82 13.72
CA LYS A 116 17.18 37.99 13.40
C LYS A 116 16.07 37.68 12.41
N LYS A 117 16.01 36.45 11.88
CA LYS A 117 15.06 36.03 10.85
C LYS A 117 13.85 35.39 11.53
N THR A 118 12.66 35.90 11.25
CA THR A 118 11.42 35.22 11.66
C THR A 118 11.16 34.06 10.70
N ILE A 119 11.04 32.86 11.24
CA ILE A 119 10.79 31.63 10.50
C ILE A 119 9.35 31.17 10.60
N PHE A 120 8.65 31.56 11.68
CA PHE A 120 7.29 31.20 11.95
C PHE A 120 6.55 32.37 12.63
N ASN A 121 5.33 32.68 12.20
CA ASN A 121 4.53 33.72 12.82
C ASN A 121 3.05 33.50 12.52
N GLU A 122 2.37 32.81 13.42
CA GLU A 122 0.94 32.52 13.31
C GLU A 122 0.21 32.99 14.57
N SER A 123 -0.94 33.62 14.37
CA SER A 123 -1.71 34.21 15.46
C SER A 123 -2.77 33.28 16.05
N ASP A 124 -3.24 32.30 15.28
CA ASP A 124 -4.30 31.37 15.66
C ASP A 124 -3.96 29.96 15.13
N ALA A 125 -2.75 29.51 15.41
CA ALA A 125 -2.31 28.17 15.04
C ALA A 125 -3.07 27.14 15.88
N VAL A 126 -3.78 26.23 15.21
CA VAL A 126 -4.38 25.06 15.85
C VAL A 126 -3.35 23.95 15.82
N TYR A 127 -2.98 23.44 16.98
CA TYR A 127 -1.92 22.49 17.14
C TYR A 127 -2.33 21.31 18.05
N LEU A 128 -2.13 20.09 17.56
CA LEU A 128 -2.28 18.88 18.37
C LEU A 128 -0.94 18.59 19.06
N VAL A 129 -0.92 18.60 20.37
CA VAL A 129 0.26 18.35 21.19
C VAL A 129 0.57 16.85 21.18
N ASN A 130 1.40 16.43 20.23
CA ASN A 130 1.77 15.03 20.01
C ASN A 130 3.26 14.92 19.65
N GLU A 131 3.97 13.95 20.23
CA GLU A 131 5.39 13.69 19.96
C GLU A 131 5.63 13.21 18.53
N GLU A 132 4.68 12.44 17.95
CA GLU A 132 4.82 11.88 16.61
C GLU A 132 4.78 12.95 15.51
N ILE A 133 4.14 14.09 15.78
CA ILE A 133 3.95 15.16 14.79
C ILE A 133 5.17 16.08 14.72
N GLY A 134 6.33 15.80 14.96
CA GLY A 134 7.57 16.58 14.87
C GLY A 134 7.53 17.98 14.20
N ARG A 135 6.41 18.71 14.27
CA ARG A 135 6.19 20.02 13.67
C ARG A 135 6.01 21.09 14.76
N PRO A 136 6.51 22.32 14.57
CA PRO A 136 7.39 22.75 13.46
C PRO A 136 8.77 22.09 13.51
N PHE A 137 9.22 21.66 14.70
CA PHE A 137 10.47 20.92 14.91
C PHE A 137 10.28 19.83 15.98
N PRO A 138 11.07 18.75 15.94
CA PRO A 138 11.07 17.73 16.98
C PRO A 138 11.29 18.36 18.38
N GLY A 139 10.56 17.86 19.38
CA GLY A 139 10.64 18.39 20.74
C GLY A 139 9.77 19.63 21.02
N PHE A 140 9.11 20.20 20.00
CA PHE A 140 8.22 21.36 20.18
C PHE A 140 7.02 21.03 21.07
N SER A 141 6.35 19.89 20.84
CA SER A 141 5.22 19.45 21.66
C SER A 141 5.58 19.27 23.13
N GLU A 142 6.75 18.73 23.42
CA GLU A 142 7.24 18.55 24.79
C GLU A 142 7.38 19.86 25.55
N LYS A 143 7.81 20.93 24.85
CA LYS A 143 7.94 22.27 25.43
C LYS A 143 6.59 22.95 25.72
N LEU A 144 5.54 22.53 25.04
CA LEU A 144 4.19 23.06 25.26
C LEU A 144 3.52 22.44 26.49
N VAL A 145 3.91 21.22 26.88
CA VAL A 145 3.35 20.54 28.04
C VAL A 145 3.62 21.34 29.31
N GLY A 146 2.58 21.54 30.11
CA GLY A 146 2.64 22.31 31.33
C GLY A 146 2.42 23.83 31.17
N MET A 147 2.29 24.33 29.93
CA MET A 147 1.93 25.72 29.70
C MET A 147 0.46 25.98 30.03
N GLU A 148 0.15 27.17 30.51
CA GLU A 148 -1.20 27.60 30.83
C GLU A 148 -1.74 28.58 29.76
N ALA A 149 -3.04 28.63 29.60
CA ALA A 149 -3.70 29.61 28.72
C ALA A 149 -3.40 31.05 29.17
N ASP A 150 -3.34 31.96 28.19
CA ASP A 150 -3.10 33.40 28.34
C ASP A 150 -1.76 33.78 29.00
N LYS A 151 -0.85 32.82 29.20
CA LYS A 151 0.48 33.10 29.70
C LYS A 151 1.52 33.02 28.57
N PRO A 152 2.21 34.14 28.25
CA PRO A 152 3.28 34.09 27.26
C PRO A 152 4.47 33.28 27.81
N SER A 153 4.97 32.39 27.00
CA SER A 153 6.10 31.53 27.31
C SER A 153 7.14 31.60 26.19
N GLN A 154 8.40 31.53 26.56
CA GLN A 154 9.51 31.56 25.62
C GLN A 154 10.43 30.37 25.88
N PHE A 155 10.86 29.70 24.79
CA PHE A 155 11.80 28.61 24.87
C PHE A 155 12.63 28.51 23.59
N ASP A 156 13.76 27.86 23.70
CA ASP A 156 14.66 27.58 22.58
C ASP A 156 14.61 26.10 22.22
N LEU A 157 14.73 25.83 20.91
CA LEU A 157 14.85 24.50 20.35
C LEU A 157 15.98 24.48 19.33
N SER A 158 16.84 23.47 19.41
CA SER A 158 17.85 23.23 18.39
C SER A 158 17.21 22.49 17.19
N ILE A 159 17.40 23.06 16.01
CA ILE A 159 16.93 22.48 14.76
C ILE A 159 17.86 21.33 14.38
N PRO A 160 17.35 20.13 14.07
CA PRO A 160 18.17 18.98 13.70
C PRO A 160 19.04 19.25 12.46
N GLU A 161 20.16 18.50 12.35
CA GLU A 161 21.09 18.59 11.23
C GLU A 161 20.46 18.14 9.89
N ASP A 162 19.55 17.18 9.96
CA ASP A 162 18.82 16.60 8.81
C ASP A 162 17.57 17.38 8.42
N PHE A 163 17.41 18.61 8.93
CA PHE A 163 16.26 19.44 8.59
C PHE A 163 16.27 19.83 7.11
N ALA A 164 15.06 19.83 6.49
CA ALA A 164 14.88 20.03 5.05
C ALA A 164 15.44 21.38 4.50
N ASP A 165 15.54 22.41 5.34
CA ASP A 165 16.16 23.70 4.99
C ASP A 165 17.58 23.77 5.56
N PRO A 166 18.63 23.67 4.72
CA PRO A 166 20.02 23.72 5.16
C PRO A 166 20.41 25.02 5.85
N ASP A 167 19.72 26.13 5.55
CA ASP A 167 19.98 27.44 6.15
C ASP A 167 19.50 27.52 7.61
N LEU A 168 18.65 26.58 8.02
CA LEU A 168 18.13 26.50 9.39
C LEU A 168 18.75 25.33 10.19
N ALA A 169 19.27 24.32 9.50
CA ALA A 169 19.87 23.14 10.13
C ALA A 169 20.98 23.52 11.12
N ASN A 170 21.06 22.82 12.25
CA ASN A 170 22.05 23.05 13.32
C ASN A 170 22.02 24.49 13.95
N GLN A 171 20.90 25.20 13.81
CA GLN A 171 20.70 26.48 14.47
C GLN A 171 19.71 26.37 15.62
N ASP A 172 19.84 27.29 16.59
CA ASP A 172 18.88 27.43 17.68
C ASP A 172 17.76 28.39 17.25
N ALA A 173 16.51 27.89 17.36
CA ALA A 173 15.32 28.68 17.15
C ALA A 173 14.70 29.07 18.49
N SER A 174 14.40 30.35 18.66
CA SER A 174 13.68 30.87 19.82
C SER A 174 12.20 30.99 19.46
N PHE A 175 11.34 30.45 20.31
CA PHE A 175 9.89 30.49 20.17
C PHE A 175 9.26 31.32 21.28
N ASP A 176 8.44 32.29 20.87
CA ASP A 176 7.49 32.99 21.73
C ASP A 176 6.11 32.37 21.49
N VAL A 177 5.51 31.76 22.50
CA VAL A 177 4.23 31.06 22.41
C VAL A 177 3.27 31.62 23.45
N THR A 178 2.05 31.93 23.02
CA THR A 178 0.94 32.27 23.90
C THR A 178 -0.27 31.41 23.54
N ILE A 179 -0.67 30.52 24.45
CA ILE A 179 -1.79 29.64 24.28
C ILE A 179 -3.07 30.44 24.55
N LYS A 180 -4.02 30.44 23.63
CA LYS A 180 -5.32 31.12 23.72
C LYS A 180 -6.42 30.20 24.22
N ASP A 181 -6.41 28.94 23.81
CA ASP A 181 -7.42 27.95 24.13
C ASP A 181 -6.80 26.57 24.22
N ILE A 182 -7.27 25.78 25.17
CA ILE A 182 -6.85 24.41 25.40
C ILE A 182 -8.10 23.54 25.33
N LYS A 183 -8.07 22.52 24.49
CA LYS A 183 -9.13 21.51 24.41
C LYS A 183 -8.55 20.16 24.75
N ALA A 184 -9.06 19.60 25.86
CA ALA A 184 -8.70 18.25 26.28
C ALA A 184 -9.39 17.23 25.40
N ARG A 185 -8.68 16.17 25.06
CA ARG A 185 -9.26 15.03 24.39
C ARG A 185 -10.06 14.19 25.39
N VAL A 186 -11.35 14.05 25.13
CA VAL A 186 -12.23 13.17 25.92
C VAL A 186 -12.48 11.90 25.13
N LEU A 187 -12.03 10.78 25.68
CA LEU A 187 -12.19 9.47 25.11
C LEU A 187 -13.46 8.83 25.69
N PRO A 188 -14.36 8.25 24.86
CA PRO A 188 -15.49 7.49 25.35
C PRO A 188 -15.01 6.25 26.12
N GLU A 189 -15.83 5.73 27.05
CA GLU A 189 -15.60 4.42 27.65
C GLU A 189 -15.78 3.33 26.61
N ILE A 190 -14.98 2.25 26.71
CA ILE A 190 -15.08 1.10 25.80
C ILE A 190 -16.21 0.20 26.31
N ASP A 191 -17.42 0.49 25.90
CA ASP A 191 -18.65 -0.20 26.28
C ASP A 191 -19.56 -0.43 25.04
N ASP A 192 -20.77 -0.95 25.27
CA ASP A 192 -21.74 -1.18 24.21
C ASP A 192 -22.26 0.15 23.57
N ALA A 193 -22.21 1.26 24.30
CA ALA A 193 -22.58 2.56 23.75
C ALA A 193 -21.53 3.06 22.76
N PHE A 194 -20.25 2.83 23.07
CA PHE A 194 -19.13 3.08 22.16
C PHE A 194 -19.28 2.26 20.88
N ALA A 195 -19.55 0.92 21.00
CA ALA A 195 -19.72 0.07 19.83
C ALA A 195 -20.82 0.57 18.90
N LYS A 196 -21.96 0.98 19.43
CA LYS A 196 -23.05 1.61 18.66
C LYS A 196 -22.68 2.93 17.99
N GLY A 197 -21.78 3.68 18.62
CA GLY A 197 -21.29 4.96 18.09
C GLY A 197 -20.29 4.81 16.92
N ILE A 198 -19.61 3.67 16.80
CA ILE A 198 -18.64 3.42 15.73
C ILE A 198 -19.32 3.19 14.38
N GLY A 199 -20.48 2.52 14.35
CA GLY A 199 -21.18 2.26 13.09
C GLY A 199 -22.48 1.48 13.26
N GLU A 200 -23.27 1.47 12.18
CA GLU A 200 -24.49 0.68 12.15
C GLU A 200 -24.16 -0.82 12.10
N GLY A 201 -24.79 -1.60 12.98
CA GLY A 201 -24.66 -3.05 13.01
C GLY A 201 -23.95 -3.61 14.26
N TYR A 202 -23.41 -2.77 15.13
CA TYR A 202 -22.81 -3.18 16.39
C TYR A 202 -23.75 -2.85 17.56
N GLU A 203 -24.33 -3.86 18.19
CA GLU A 203 -25.18 -3.67 19.37
C GLU A 203 -24.40 -3.82 20.68
N THR A 204 -23.32 -4.59 20.64
CA THR A 204 -22.45 -4.84 21.78
C THR A 204 -20.98 -4.66 21.44
N LEU A 205 -20.15 -4.48 22.47
CA LEU A 205 -18.69 -4.46 22.33
C LEU A 205 -18.16 -5.78 21.74
N SER A 206 -18.84 -6.89 22.03
CA SER A 206 -18.48 -8.22 21.51
C SER A 206 -18.66 -8.28 19.99
N ASP A 207 -19.74 -7.69 19.46
CA ASP A 207 -19.98 -7.64 18.01
C ASP A 207 -18.88 -6.84 17.30
N LEU A 208 -18.49 -5.72 17.89
CA LEU A 208 -17.41 -4.89 17.37
C LEU A 208 -16.05 -5.64 17.37
N LYS A 209 -15.74 -6.35 18.45
CA LYS A 209 -14.50 -7.16 18.55
C LYS A 209 -14.48 -8.28 17.52
N GLU A 210 -15.57 -8.98 17.32
CA GLU A 210 -15.70 -10.05 16.32
C GLU A 210 -15.49 -9.51 14.90
N GLU A 211 -16.09 -8.36 14.58
CA GLU A 211 -15.93 -7.73 13.27
C GLU A 211 -14.49 -7.24 13.04
N VAL A 212 -13.86 -6.64 14.05
CA VAL A 212 -12.44 -6.25 13.99
C VAL A 212 -11.57 -7.47 13.73
N GLN A 213 -11.80 -8.59 14.42
CA GLN A 213 -11.07 -9.83 14.23
C GLN A 213 -11.28 -10.39 12.82
N ASN A 214 -12.51 -10.40 12.31
CA ASN A 214 -12.82 -10.85 10.96
C ASN A 214 -12.12 -9.99 9.91
N ASN A 215 -12.15 -8.67 10.05
CA ASN A 215 -11.49 -7.75 9.13
C ASN A 215 -9.97 -7.92 9.13
N MET A 216 -9.35 -8.11 10.30
CA MET A 216 -7.92 -8.38 10.39
C MET A 216 -7.55 -9.72 9.75
N THR A 217 -8.38 -10.74 9.91
CA THR A 217 -8.21 -12.05 9.27
C THR A 217 -8.28 -11.93 7.75
N LEU A 218 -9.23 -11.17 7.22
CA LEU A 218 -9.36 -10.92 5.78
C LEU A 218 -8.16 -10.17 5.20
N LEU A 219 -7.69 -9.14 5.90
CA LEU A 219 -6.49 -8.37 5.48
C LEU A 219 -5.22 -9.22 5.51
N GLY A 220 -5.07 -10.11 6.49
CA GLY A 220 -3.97 -11.07 6.55
C GLY A 220 -4.00 -12.09 5.40
N CYS A 221 -5.18 -12.41 4.86
CA CYS A 221 -5.33 -13.30 3.72
C CYS A 221 -5.11 -12.64 2.35
N THR A 222 -5.18 -11.31 2.26
CA THR A 222 -4.99 -10.56 0.99
C THR A 222 -3.52 -10.24 0.70
N ASN A 223 -2.61 -10.48 1.63
CA ASN A 223 -1.17 -10.22 1.48
C ASN A 223 -0.34 -11.48 1.17
N VAL A 224 -0.95 -12.52 0.63
CA VAL A 224 -0.28 -13.74 0.14
C VAL A 224 -0.32 -13.80 -1.38
#